data_197e3f878d51497d5a21341b8e61335c
#
_entry.id   197e3f878d51497d5a21341b8e61335c
#
_cell.length_a   1.000
_cell.length_b   1.000
_cell.length_c   1.000
_cell.angle_alpha   90.00
_cell.angle_beta   90.00
_cell.angle_gamma   90.00
#
_symmetry.space_group_name_H-M   'P 1'
#
loop_
_entity.id
_entity.type
_entity.pdbx_description
1 polymer ?
#
loop_
_entity_poly.entity_id
_entity_poly.type
_entity_poly.pdbx_seq_one_letter_code
_entity_poly.pdbx_strand_id
1 'polypeptide(L)'
;MWISFDLDGTILDWPTGRVIFKRLREEFGNEVLNEAIRAEYRERFASDNPISAFDWDDLHDAVTKRLEMENLPRILELAEQGDWTLQGLVYDDTKPALKRLEDMGFKILVGTNGYAKYQKFALEKLGVSVRHILAPDTVGYCKPQAEFLTEFHRLEPGGQIHVHVGDLLAQDIMAANRARIRGAWIWREMPAEMREIPVLERPRHPAMQEQIYAHFEHELERDGRFGVDYEHTPKPDYVIANLLELCDVLEPVVA
;
A
#
# COMPACT_ATOMS: atom_id res chain seq x y z
N MET A 1 -11.89 6.95 -16.56
CA MET A 1 -10.48 6.85 -16.17
C MET A 1 -10.41 6.62 -14.65
N TRP A 2 -9.47 5.81 -14.13
CA TRP A 2 -9.37 5.46 -12.72
C TRP A 2 -8.01 5.83 -12.16
N ILE A 3 -7.95 6.18 -10.87
CA ILE A 3 -6.72 6.28 -10.11
C ILE A 3 -6.76 5.20 -9.03
N SER A 4 -5.71 4.39 -8.97
CA SER A 4 -5.51 3.35 -7.97
C SER A 4 -4.59 3.87 -6.88
N PHE A 5 -5.00 3.74 -5.63
CA PHE A 5 -4.18 4.09 -4.48
C PHE A 5 -3.84 2.86 -3.66
N ASP A 6 -2.60 2.73 -3.24
CA ASP A 6 -2.30 1.91 -2.09
C ASP A 6 -2.98 2.49 -0.85
N LEU A 7 -3.03 1.71 0.23
CA LEU A 7 -3.78 2.09 1.42
C LEU A 7 -2.86 2.56 2.55
N ASP A 8 -2.07 1.64 3.11
CA ASP A 8 -1.21 1.88 4.25
C ASP A 8 0.04 2.67 3.85
N GLY A 9 0.32 3.82 4.48
CA GLY A 9 1.40 4.72 4.07
C GLY A 9 1.03 5.67 2.93
N THR A 10 -0.07 5.42 2.22
CA THR A 10 -0.54 6.22 1.08
C THR A 10 -1.74 7.09 1.43
N ILE A 11 -2.90 6.51 1.69
CA ILE A 11 -4.13 7.25 2.09
C ILE A 11 -4.45 7.10 3.57
N LEU A 12 -3.92 6.07 4.23
CA LEU A 12 -4.03 5.82 5.66
C LEU A 12 -2.64 5.74 6.32
N ASP A 13 -2.53 6.25 7.54
CA ASP A 13 -1.31 6.15 8.33
C ASP A 13 -1.31 4.86 9.18
N TRP A 14 -1.06 3.73 8.51
CA TRP A 14 -0.87 2.41 9.11
C TRP A 14 -1.89 2.04 10.20
N PRO A 15 -3.21 2.14 9.94
CA PRO A 15 -4.22 1.87 10.96
C PRO A 15 -4.12 0.44 11.50
N THR A 16 -3.76 -0.52 10.66
CA THR A 16 -3.53 -1.91 11.08
C THR A 16 -2.44 -1.98 12.15
N GLY A 17 -1.31 -1.33 11.95
CA GLY A 17 -0.21 -1.29 12.92
C GLY A 17 -0.56 -0.51 14.18
N ARG A 18 -1.27 0.62 14.04
CA ARG A 18 -1.57 1.54 15.14
C ARG A 18 -2.78 1.13 15.98
N VAL A 19 -3.76 0.45 15.39
CA VAL A 19 -5.00 0.06 16.06
C VAL A 19 -5.00 -1.43 16.40
N ILE A 20 -4.75 -2.30 15.42
CA ILE A 20 -4.88 -3.75 15.57
C ILE A 20 -3.64 -4.34 16.24
N PHE A 21 -2.47 -4.17 15.63
CA PHE A 21 -1.23 -4.79 16.15
C PHE A 21 -0.67 -4.11 17.39
N LYS A 22 -1.09 -2.88 17.71
CA LYS A 22 -0.68 -2.21 18.96
C LYS A 22 -1.04 -3.06 20.18
N ARG A 23 -2.27 -3.57 20.24
CA ARG A 23 -2.75 -4.38 21.35
C ARG A 23 -1.96 -5.71 21.47
N LEU A 24 -1.73 -6.38 20.34
CA LEU A 24 -0.91 -7.60 20.34
C LEU A 24 0.51 -7.32 20.88
N ARG A 25 1.10 -6.19 20.50
CA ARG A 25 2.44 -5.81 20.96
C ARG A 25 2.49 -5.45 22.44
N GLU A 26 1.47 -4.79 22.96
CA GLU A 26 1.38 -4.42 24.37
C GLU A 26 1.18 -5.64 25.26
N GLU A 27 0.41 -6.62 24.83
CA GLU A 27 0.05 -7.81 25.60
C GLU A 27 1.13 -8.92 25.55
N PHE A 28 1.80 -9.10 24.40
CA PHE A 28 2.71 -10.22 24.15
C PHE A 28 4.18 -9.83 23.90
N GLY A 29 4.51 -8.53 23.96
CA GLY A 29 5.88 -8.02 23.75
C GLY A 29 6.25 -7.81 22.28
N ASN A 30 7.03 -6.75 22.02
CA ASN A 30 7.29 -6.28 20.66
C ASN A 30 8.26 -7.15 19.84
N GLU A 31 9.36 -7.62 20.46
CA GLU A 31 10.45 -8.25 19.68
C GLU A 31 10.10 -9.66 19.22
N VAL A 32 9.66 -10.52 20.15
CA VAL A 32 9.36 -11.93 19.84
C VAL A 32 8.23 -12.06 18.84
N LEU A 33 7.15 -11.29 19.02
CA LEU A 33 6.01 -11.30 18.10
C LEU A 33 6.39 -10.77 16.71
N ASN A 34 7.13 -9.66 16.65
CA ASN A 34 7.57 -9.09 15.38
C ASN A 34 8.51 -10.03 14.62
N GLU A 35 9.42 -10.72 15.32
CA GLU A 35 10.31 -11.68 14.70
C GLU A 35 9.55 -12.89 14.14
N ALA A 36 8.60 -13.43 14.90
CA ALA A 36 7.75 -14.53 14.45
C ALA A 36 6.90 -14.14 13.21
N ILE A 37 6.28 -12.96 13.24
CA ILE A 37 5.51 -12.44 12.11
C ILE A 37 6.40 -12.26 10.88
N ARG A 38 7.59 -11.66 11.02
CA ARG A 38 8.53 -11.47 9.91
C ARG A 38 9.05 -12.79 9.35
N ALA A 39 9.27 -13.78 10.19
CA ALA A 39 9.71 -15.11 9.75
C ALA A 39 8.62 -15.79 8.92
N GLU A 40 7.38 -15.84 9.42
CA GLU A 40 6.23 -16.37 8.67
C GLU A 40 6.01 -15.63 7.35
N TYR A 41 6.10 -14.31 7.38
CA TYR A 41 5.93 -13.47 6.19
C TYR A 41 6.96 -13.82 5.11
N ARG A 42 8.26 -13.95 5.49
CA ARG A 42 9.34 -14.32 4.54
C ARG A 42 9.15 -15.72 3.99
N GLU A 43 8.79 -16.70 4.83
CA GLU A 43 8.54 -18.08 4.41
C GLU A 43 7.41 -18.15 3.38
N ARG A 44 6.33 -17.41 3.59
CA ARG A 44 5.18 -17.38 2.69
C ARG A 44 5.49 -16.67 1.38
N PHE A 45 6.23 -15.57 1.43
CA PHE A 45 6.67 -14.89 0.22
C PHE A 45 7.62 -15.72 -0.65
N ALA A 46 8.45 -16.54 -0.02
CA ALA A 46 9.35 -17.46 -0.73
C ALA A 46 8.63 -18.73 -1.25
N SER A 47 7.37 -18.93 -0.90
CA SER A 47 6.57 -20.07 -1.35
C SER A 47 5.95 -19.86 -2.73
N ASP A 48 5.39 -20.92 -3.30
CA ASP A 48 4.62 -20.86 -4.56
C ASP A 48 3.30 -20.07 -4.43
N ASN A 49 2.93 -19.67 -3.20
CA ASN A 49 1.69 -18.94 -2.91
C ASN A 49 1.99 -17.66 -2.10
N PRO A 50 2.61 -16.63 -2.68
CA PRO A 50 2.98 -15.41 -1.96
C PRO A 50 1.79 -14.63 -1.43
N ILE A 51 0.58 -14.80 -1.98
CA ILE A 51 -0.63 -14.12 -1.47
C ILE A 51 -1.02 -14.59 -0.07
N SER A 52 -0.62 -15.78 0.35
CA SER A 52 -0.85 -16.30 1.72
C SER A 52 -0.15 -15.45 2.81
N ALA A 53 0.86 -14.67 2.44
CA ALA A 53 1.52 -13.74 3.37
C ALA A 53 0.57 -12.62 3.84
N PHE A 54 -0.48 -12.33 3.10
CA PHE A 54 -1.44 -11.28 3.39
C PHE A 54 -2.76 -11.79 4.00
N ASP A 55 -2.92 -13.10 4.17
CA ASP A 55 -3.99 -13.65 5.01
C ASP A 55 -3.59 -13.57 6.48
N TRP A 56 -3.98 -12.48 7.11
CA TRP A 56 -3.58 -12.20 8.48
C TRP A 56 -4.19 -13.15 9.51
N ASP A 57 -5.34 -13.75 9.24
CA ASP A 57 -5.91 -14.77 10.15
C ASP A 57 -5.08 -16.05 10.09
N ASP A 58 -4.68 -16.49 8.90
CA ASP A 58 -3.84 -17.68 8.73
C ASP A 58 -2.40 -17.42 9.21
N LEU A 59 -1.86 -16.23 8.95
CA LEU A 59 -0.58 -15.76 9.51
C LEU A 59 -0.62 -15.76 11.04
N HIS A 60 -1.70 -15.24 11.62
CA HIS A 60 -1.93 -15.21 13.05
C HIS A 60 -1.93 -16.62 13.66
N ASP A 61 -2.64 -17.58 13.05
CA ASP A 61 -2.68 -18.96 13.51
C ASP A 61 -1.29 -19.62 13.46
N ALA A 62 -0.51 -19.37 12.41
CA ALA A 62 0.86 -19.88 12.29
C ALA A 62 1.79 -19.30 13.36
N VAL A 63 1.70 -17.98 13.60
CA VAL A 63 2.49 -17.30 14.65
C VAL A 63 2.09 -17.79 16.05
N THR A 64 0.81 -17.94 16.32
CA THR A 64 0.28 -18.48 17.58
C THR A 64 0.86 -19.87 17.86
N LYS A 65 0.83 -20.75 16.85
CA LYS A 65 1.39 -22.09 16.95
C LYS A 65 2.91 -22.08 17.16
N ARG A 66 3.63 -21.22 16.44
CA ARG A 66 5.11 -21.09 16.53
C ARG A 66 5.55 -20.63 17.93
N LEU A 67 4.78 -19.74 18.55
CA LEU A 67 5.07 -19.19 19.87
C LEU A 67 4.45 -19.99 21.02
N GLU A 68 3.76 -21.11 20.73
CA GLU A 68 3.02 -21.91 21.72
C GLU A 68 2.05 -21.06 22.57
N MET A 69 1.42 -20.05 21.95
CA MET A 69 0.50 -19.15 22.62
C MET A 69 -0.94 -19.67 22.48
N GLU A 70 -1.69 -19.60 23.56
CA GLU A 70 -3.12 -19.92 23.56
C GLU A 70 -3.96 -18.64 23.61
N ASN A 71 -5.13 -18.69 22.97
CA ASN A 71 -6.16 -17.64 23.06
C ASN A 71 -5.77 -16.24 22.53
N LEU A 72 -4.91 -16.15 21.50
CA LEU A 72 -4.73 -14.89 20.80
C LEU A 72 -6.03 -14.50 20.06
N PRO A 73 -6.56 -13.29 20.27
CA PRO A 73 -7.75 -12.84 19.56
C PRO A 73 -7.51 -12.71 18.07
N ARG A 74 -8.52 -13.03 17.24
CA ARG A 74 -8.47 -12.91 15.79
C ARG A 74 -8.26 -11.46 15.35
N ILE A 75 -7.69 -11.27 14.18
CA ILE A 75 -7.36 -9.94 13.65
C ILE A 75 -8.63 -9.05 13.54
N LEU A 76 -9.75 -9.60 13.06
CA LEU A 76 -11.00 -8.83 12.99
C LEU A 76 -11.59 -8.54 14.39
N GLU A 77 -11.45 -9.43 15.35
CA GLU A 77 -11.86 -9.18 16.75
C GLU A 77 -11.02 -8.04 17.36
N LEU A 78 -9.71 -8.05 17.12
CA LEU A 78 -8.84 -6.95 17.52
C LEU A 78 -9.20 -5.63 16.83
N ALA A 79 -9.58 -5.71 15.55
CA ALA A 79 -10.04 -4.55 14.80
C ALA A 79 -11.35 -3.98 15.38
N GLU A 80 -12.32 -4.85 15.71
CA GLU A 80 -13.59 -4.43 16.32
C GLU A 80 -13.40 -3.77 17.68
N GLN A 81 -12.44 -4.24 18.47
CA GLN A 81 -12.11 -3.72 19.80
C GLN A 81 -11.12 -2.53 19.77
N GLY A 82 -10.57 -2.21 18.62
CA GLY A 82 -9.56 -1.17 18.44
C GLY A 82 -10.12 0.24 18.58
N ASP A 83 -9.26 1.17 18.96
CA ASP A 83 -9.60 2.60 19.03
C ASP A 83 -9.39 3.27 17.66
N TRP A 84 -10.45 3.37 16.89
CA TRP A 84 -10.48 4.02 15.58
C TRP A 84 -10.66 5.54 15.66
N THR A 85 -10.72 6.11 16.88
CA THR A 85 -10.80 7.56 17.08
C THR A 85 -9.43 8.23 17.17
N LEU A 86 -8.35 7.45 17.12
CA LEU A 86 -6.98 7.97 17.12
C LEU A 86 -6.79 8.98 16.00
N GLN A 87 -6.21 10.13 16.33
CA GLN A 87 -5.91 11.16 15.35
C GLN A 87 -4.82 10.72 14.37
N GLY A 88 -4.92 11.19 13.13
CA GLY A 88 -3.93 10.94 12.10
C GLY A 88 -3.95 9.53 11.52
N LEU A 89 -5.01 8.74 11.69
CA LEU A 89 -5.16 7.46 10.99
C LEU A 89 -5.46 7.63 9.49
N VAL A 90 -6.01 8.78 9.12
CA VAL A 90 -6.19 9.22 7.73
C VAL A 90 -5.31 10.44 7.56
N TYR A 91 -4.48 10.48 6.53
CA TYR A 91 -3.69 11.67 6.25
C TYR A 91 -4.59 12.87 5.91
N ASP A 92 -4.20 14.06 6.36
CA ASP A 92 -5.01 15.27 6.23
C ASP A 92 -5.32 15.65 4.77
N ASP A 93 -4.42 15.30 3.85
CA ASP A 93 -4.56 15.54 2.42
C ASP A 93 -5.44 14.51 1.69
N THR A 94 -5.73 13.36 2.31
CA THR A 94 -6.45 12.26 1.67
C THR A 94 -7.83 12.69 1.18
N LYS A 95 -8.72 13.08 2.09
CA LYS A 95 -10.10 13.41 1.73
C LYS A 95 -10.20 14.59 0.75
N PRO A 96 -9.44 15.70 0.95
CA PRO A 96 -9.41 16.79 -0.01
C PRO A 96 -8.91 16.37 -1.40
N ALA A 97 -7.85 15.55 -1.46
CA ALA A 97 -7.29 15.10 -2.73
C ALA A 97 -8.25 14.16 -3.48
N LEU A 98 -8.81 13.15 -2.80
CA LEU A 98 -9.76 12.22 -3.41
C LEU A 98 -10.96 12.98 -3.99
N LYS A 99 -11.54 13.92 -3.21
CA LYS A 99 -12.63 14.75 -3.71
C LYS A 99 -12.23 15.56 -4.94
N ARG A 100 -11.07 16.20 -4.92
CA ARG A 100 -10.58 17.00 -6.05
C ARG A 100 -10.39 16.14 -7.31
N LEU A 101 -9.86 14.94 -7.18
CA LEU A 101 -9.70 14.01 -8.30
C LEU A 101 -11.05 13.56 -8.87
N GLU A 102 -12.04 13.30 -8.00
CA GLU A 102 -13.41 13.01 -8.43
C GLU A 102 -14.04 14.20 -9.18
N ASP A 103 -13.87 15.44 -8.69
CA ASP A 103 -14.31 16.66 -9.34
C ASP A 103 -13.61 16.87 -10.72
N MET A 104 -12.39 16.33 -10.90
CA MET A 104 -11.68 16.29 -12.17
C MET A 104 -12.14 15.15 -13.10
N GLY A 105 -13.11 14.32 -12.69
CA GLY A 105 -13.69 13.24 -13.47
C GLY A 105 -13.01 11.88 -13.33
N PHE A 106 -12.07 11.73 -12.41
CA PHE A 106 -11.48 10.43 -12.10
C PHE A 106 -12.39 9.62 -11.16
N LYS A 107 -12.33 8.32 -11.30
CA LYS A 107 -12.91 7.37 -10.34
C LYS A 107 -11.79 6.80 -9.46
N ILE A 108 -12.09 6.54 -8.20
CA ILE A 108 -11.10 6.11 -7.22
C ILE A 108 -11.28 4.62 -6.90
N LEU A 109 -10.16 3.91 -6.87
CA LEU A 109 -10.07 2.54 -6.34
C LEU A 109 -8.86 2.40 -5.42
N VAL A 110 -8.91 1.42 -4.53
CA VAL A 110 -7.77 1.01 -3.70
C VAL A 110 -7.14 -0.23 -4.30
N GLY A 111 -5.80 -0.29 -4.34
CA GLY A 111 -4.99 -1.44 -4.73
C GLY A 111 -3.98 -1.75 -3.63
N THR A 112 -4.31 -2.68 -2.73
CA THR A 112 -3.53 -2.99 -1.52
C THR A 112 -3.16 -4.46 -1.44
N ASN A 113 -2.01 -4.78 -0.82
CA ASN A 113 -1.63 -6.16 -0.54
C ASN A 113 -2.36 -6.78 0.66
N GLY A 114 -2.99 -5.96 1.51
CA GLY A 114 -3.87 -6.47 2.57
C GLY A 114 -5.16 -7.06 1.98
N TYR A 115 -5.65 -8.17 2.54
CA TYR A 115 -6.91 -8.77 2.09
C TYR A 115 -8.09 -7.80 2.23
N ALA A 116 -9.00 -7.83 1.25
CA ALA A 116 -10.12 -6.90 1.15
C ALA A 116 -11.00 -6.90 2.40
N LYS A 117 -11.17 -8.05 3.07
CA LYS A 117 -11.97 -8.17 4.30
C LYS A 117 -11.47 -7.27 5.42
N TYR A 118 -10.14 -7.13 5.58
CA TYR A 118 -9.54 -6.27 6.62
C TYR A 118 -9.55 -4.80 6.20
N GLN A 119 -9.20 -4.54 4.96
CA GLN A 119 -9.08 -3.18 4.43
C GLN A 119 -10.43 -2.49 4.31
N LYS A 120 -11.46 -3.23 3.92
CA LYS A 120 -12.83 -2.71 3.90
C LYS A 120 -13.29 -2.25 5.28
N PHE A 121 -13.00 -3.07 6.30
CA PHE A 121 -13.33 -2.72 7.69
C PHE A 121 -12.65 -1.41 8.12
N ALA A 122 -11.34 -1.27 7.85
CA ALA A 122 -10.60 -0.05 8.18
C ALA A 122 -11.15 1.18 7.45
N LEU A 123 -11.41 1.08 6.15
CA LEU A 123 -11.97 2.16 5.33
C LEU A 123 -13.35 2.61 5.86
N GLU A 124 -14.23 1.67 6.19
CA GLU A 124 -15.55 1.95 6.76
C GLU A 124 -15.45 2.69 8.10
N LYS A 125 -14.57 2.22 9.01
CA LYS A 125 -14.35 2.86 10.32
C LYS A 125 -13.79 4.28 10.20
N LEU A 126 -12.97 4.54 9.19
CA LEU A 126 -12.31 5.82 8.97
C LEU A 126 -13.10 6.77 8.04
N GLY A 127 -14.25 6.32 7.54
CA GLY A 127 -15.11 7.11 6.67
C GLY A 127 -14.44 7.49 5.36
N VAL A 128 -13.65 6.57 4.78
CA VAL A 128 -13.07 6.69 3.45
C VAL A 128 -13.85 5.77 2.51
N SER A 129 -14.52 6.35 1.51
CA SER A 129 -15.31 5.61 0.54
C SER A 129 -14.54 5.41 -0.74
N VAL A 130 -14.49 4.16 -1.22
CA VAL A 130 -13.90 3.80 -2.52
C VAL A 130 -14.83 2.84 -3.24
N ARG A 131 -14.79 2.85 -4.58
CA ARG A 131 -15.70 2.03 -5.36
C ARG A 131 -15.26 0.58 -5.48
N HIS A 132 -13.97 0.34 -5.61
CA HIS A 132 -13.39 -0.99 -5.73
C HIS A 132 -12.15 -1.13 -4.84
N ILE A 133 -11.92 -2.34 -4.37
CA ILE A 133 -10.69 -2.74 -3.69
C ILE A 133 -10.08 -3.90 -4.47
N LEU A 134 -8.92 -3.67 -5.07
CA LEU A 134 -8.02 -4.71 -5.57
C LEU A 134 -7.19 -5.22 -4.39
N ALA A 135 -7.30 -6.49 -4.11
CA ALA A 135 -6.58 -7.15 -3.04
C ALA A 135 -6.26 -8.60 -3.45
N PRO A 136 -5.26 -9.24 -2.85
CA PRO A 136 -4.87 -10.61 -3.23
C PRO A 136 -6.02 -11.62 -3.19
N ASP A 137 -6.91 -11.51 -2.21
CA ASP A 137 -8.10 -12.36 -2.09
C ASP A 137 -9.21 -12.05 -3.11
N THR A 138 -9.14 -10.92 -3.82
CA THR A 138 -10.12 -10.55 -4.85
C THR A 138 -9.63 -10.82 -6.27
N VAL A 139 -8.32 -10.70 -6.53
CA VAL A 139 -7.76 -10.82 -7.88
C VAL A 139 -6.81 -12.01 -8.05
N GLY A 140 -6.36 -12.66 -6.98
CA GLY A 140 -5.45 -13.82 -7.02
C GLY A 140 -3.98 -13.47 -7.26
N TYR A 141 -3.62 -12.20 -7.20
CA TYR A 141 -2.26 -11.68 -7.38
C TYR A 141 -1.96 -10.64 -6.32
N CYS A 142 -0.68 -10.40 -6.03
CA CYS A 142 -0.23 -9.35 -5.13
C CYS A 142 0.81 -8.43 -5.81
N LYS A 143 0.99 -7.23 -5.30
CA LYS A 143 2.12 -6.38 -5.72
C LYS A 143 3.45 -7.06 -5.32
N PRO A 144 4.45 -7.09 -6.18
CA PRO A 144 4.63 -6.33 -7.41
C PRO A 144 4.27 -7.07 -8.71
N GLN A 145 3.39 -8.06 -8.72
CA GLN A 145 2.97 -8.75 -9.94
C GLN A 145 2.16 -7.80 -10.84
N ALA A 146 2.43 -7.83 -12.14
CA ALA A 146 1.72 -6.98 -13.11
C ALA A 146 0.21 -7.26 -13.12
N GLU A 147 -0.14 -8.52 -12.97
CA GLU A 147 -1.50 -9.03 -12.97
C GLU A 147 -2.34 -8.38 -11.89
N PHE A 148 -1.75 -8.01 -10.75
CA PHE A 148 -2.45 -7.34 -9.67
C PHE A 148 -3.25 -6.12 -10.16
N LEU A 149 -2.63 -5.26 -10.96
CA LEU A 149 -3.30 -4.07 -11.51
C LEU A 149 -4.08 -4.38 -12.79
N THR A 150 -3.60 -5.28 -13.63
CA THR A 150 -4.27 -5.58 -14.91
C THR A 150 -5.56 -6.36 -14.73
N GLU A 151 -5.72 -7.15 -13.67
CA GLU A 151 -6.96 -7.84 -13.32
C GLU A 151 -8.14 -6.90 -12.97
N PHE A 152 -7.87 -5.60 -12.82
CA PHE A 152 -8.92 -4.61 -12.63
C PHE A 152 -10.03 -4.66 -13.71
N HIS A 153 -9.69 -5.06 -14.93
CA HIS A 153 -10.67 -5.22 -16.00
C HIS A 153 -11.81 -6.20 -15.67
N ARG A 154 -11.61 -7.14 -14.73
CA ARG A 154 -12.66 -8.08 -14.26
C ARG A 154 -13.67 -7.39 -13.36
N LEU A 155 -13.24 -6.41 -12.59
CA LEU A 155 -14.12 -5.64 -11.69
C LEU A 155 -14.85 -4.51 -12.43
N GLU A 156 -14.20 -3.92 -13.41
CA GLU A 156 -14.74 -2.80 -14.20
C GLU A 156 -14.40 -3.02 -15.68
N PRO A 157 -15.24 -3.73 -16.45
CA PRO A 157 -15.02 -3.94 -17.88
C PRO A 157 -14.92 -2.61 -18.64
N GLY A 158 -13.82 -2.41 -19.37
CA GLY A 158 -13.51 -1.15 -20.04
C GLY A 158 -12.90 -0.06 -19.14
N GLY A 159 -12.77 -0.30 -17.85
CA GLY A 159 -12.05 0.57 -16.93
C GLY A 159 -10.55 0.57 -17.20
N GLN A 160 -9.93 1.75 -17.15
CA GLN A 160 -8.49 1.94 -17.32
C GLN A 160 -7.90 2.65 -16.11
N ILE A 161 -6.89 2.05 -15.49
CA ILE A 161 -6.11 2.72 -14.46
C ILE A 161 -5.13 3.68 -15.15
N HIS A 162 -5.24 4.95 -14.82
CA HIS A 162 -4.39 6.01 -15.37
C HIS A 162 -3.07 6.13 -14.61
N VAL A 163 -3.16 6.03 -13.26
CA VAL A 163 -2.04 6.12 -12.35
C VAL A 163 -2.28 5.17 -11.18
N HIS A 164 -1.24 4.48 -10.73
CA HIS A 164 -1.20 3.81 -9.43
C HIS A 164 -0.30 4.61 -8.48
N VAL A 165 -0.81 4.93 -7.30
CA VAL A 165 -0.13 5.72 -6.27
C VAL A 165 0.20 4.82 -5.09
N GLY A 166 1.44 4.83 -4.63
CA GLY A 166 1.83 4.06 -3.45
C GLY A 166 3.15 4.55 -2.85
N ASP A 167 3.43 4.12 -1.63
CA ASP A 167 4.61 4.53 -0.86
C ASP A 167 5.81 3.59 -1.04
N LEU A 168 5.59 2.36 -1.54
CA LEU A 168 6.65 1.37 -1.70
C LEU A 168 7.10 1.24 -3.15
N LEU A 169 8.38 1.53 -3.40
CA LEU A 169 9.00 1.40 -4.71
C LEU A 169 9.01 -0.05 -5.20
N ALA A 170 9.38 -0.99 -4.33
CA ALA A 170 9.49 -2.42 -4.65
C ALA A 170 8.12 -3.11 -4.87
N GLN A 171 7.04 -2.53 -4.39
CA GLN A 171 5.70 -3.09 -4.53
C GLN A 171 4.86 -2.27 -5.51
N ASP A 172 4.57 -1.01 -5.18
CA ASP A 172 3.63 -0.17 -5.93
C ASP A 172 4.17 0.26 -7.28
N ILE A 173 5.34 0.87 -7.27
CA ILE A 173 5.94 1.41 -8.50
C ILE A 173 6.38 0.27 -9.42
N MET A 174 6.91 -0.82 -8.84
CA MET A 174 7.25 -2.00 -9.62
C MET A 174 6.01 -2.64 -10.26
N ALA A 175 4.88 -2.78 -9.54
CA ALA A 175 3.62 -3.28 -10.10
C ALA A 175 3.12 -2.39 -11.23
N ALA A 176 3.14 -1.06 -11.05
CA ALA A 176 2.75 -0.10 -12.07
C ALA A 176 3.61 -0.21 -13.32
N ASN A 177 4.95 -0.24 -13.16
CA ASN A 177 5.89 -0.36 -14.27
C ASN A 177 5.67 -1.68 -15.05
N ARG A 178 5.50 -2.80 -14.37
CA ARG A 178 5.23 -4.11 -14.99
C ARG A 178 3.89 -4.14 -15.71
N ALA A 179 2.87 -3.52 -15.14
CA ALA A 179 1.55 -3.39 -15.76
C ALA A 179 1.51 -2.33 -16.88
N ARG A 180 2.60 -1.58 -17.11
CA ARG A 180 2.68 -0.42 -18.03
C ARG A 180 1.66 0.67 -17.70
N ILE A 181 1.43 0.86 -16.41
CA ILE A 181 0.59 1.92 -15.84
C ILE A 181 1.54 2.96 -15.25
N ARG A 182 1.17 4.23 -15.28
CA ARG A 182 1.96 5.28 -14.62
C ARG A 182 2.03 5.03 -13.12
N GLY A 183 3.21 5.18 -12.54
CA GLY A 183 3.45 5.07 -11.12
C GLY A 183 3.67 6.43 -10.48
N ALA A 184 3.00 6.72 -9.38
CA ALA A 184 3.27 7.87 -8.54
C ALA A 184 3.79 7.39 -7.18
N TRP A 185 5.08 7.61 -6.94
CA TRP A 185 5.67 7.31 -5.64
C TRP A 185 5.37 8.44 -4.67
N ILE A 186 4.65 8.15 -3.60
CA ILE A 186 4.41 9.10 -2.53
C ILE A 186 5.45 8.94 -1.43
N TRP A 187 6.27 9.96 -1.24
CA TRP A 187 7.27 10.02 -0.18
C TRP A 187 6.85 11.05 0.86
N ARG A 188 6.05 10.61 1.85
CA ARG A 188 5.43 11.48 2.84
C ARG A 188 6.43 12.24 3.70
N GLU A 189 7.60 11.64 3.95
CA GLU A 189 8.69 12.24 4.73
C GLU A 189 9.72 12.96 3.85
N MET A 190 9.34 13.33 2.61
CA MET A 190 10.25 14.01 1.69
C MET A 190 10.86 15.26 2.33
N PRO A 191 12.21 15.41 2.35
CA PRO A 191 12.90 16.59 2.86
C PRO A 191 12.48 17.89 2.15
N ALA A 192 12.52 19.00 2.85
CA ALA A 192 12.07 20.30 2.33
C ALA A 192 12.79 20.69 1.03
N GLU A 193 14.10 20.47 0.97
CA GLU A 193 14.93 20.76 -0.21
C GLU A 193 14.51 19.94 -1.44
N MET A 194 14.02 18.73 -1.25
CA MET A 194 13.51 17.88 -2.34
C MET A 194 12.11 18.31 -2.81
N ARG A 195 11.32 18.90 -1.91
CA ARG A 195 10.00 19.45 -2.23
C ARG A 195 10.06 20.69 -3.11
N GLU A 196 11.16 21.45 -3.04
CA GLU A 196 11.38 22.62 -3.91
C GLU A 196 11.55 22.26 -5.38
N ILE A 197 11.94 21.00 -5.69
CA ILE A 197 12.01 20.52 -7.06
C ILE A 197 10.59 20.40 -7.62
N PRO A 198 10.29 21.00 -8.80
CA PRO A 198 8.96 20.86 -9.42
C PRO A 198 8.56 19.40 -9.60
N VAL A 199 7.32 19.05 -9.28
CA VAL A 199 6.83 17.64 -9.24
C VAL A 199 7.14 16.90 -10.55
N LEU A 200 6.94 17.54 -11.70
CA LEU A 200 7.20 16.95 -13.03
C LEU A 200 8.69 16.72 -13.34
N GLU A 201 9.58 17.39 -12.63
CA GLU A 201 11.03 17.25 -12.79
C GLU A 201 11.63 16.24 -11.81
N ARG A 202 10.98 16.01 -10.66
CA ARG A 202 11.50 15.12 -9.59
C ARG A 202 11.90 13.73 -10.09
N PRO A 203 11.10 13.03 -10.92
CA PRO A 203 11.45 11.67 -11.36
C PRO A 203 12.77 11.60 -12.14
N ARG A 204 13.22 12.71 -12.73
CA ARG A 204 14.46 12.76 -13.55
C ARG A 204 15.58 13.56 -12.89
N HIS A 205 15.31 14.20 -11.77
CA HIS A 205 16.31 15.00 -11.06
C HIS A 205 17.38 14.09 -10.43
N PRO A 206 18.70 14.35 -10.62
CA PRO A 206 19.75 13.46 -10.14
C PRO A 206 19.67 13.14 -8.65
N ALA A 207 19.48 14.14 -7.79
CA ALA A 207 19.34 13.93 -6.36
C ALA A 207 18.12 13.07 -5.99
N MET A 208 17.01 13.17 -6.74
CA MET A 208 15.84 12.33 -6.54
C MET A 208 16.09 10.89 -6.99
N GLN A 209 16.83 10.68 -8.06
CA GLN A 209 17.22 9.34 -8.51
C GLN A 209 18.07 8.62 -7.48
N GLU A 210 18.99 9.32 -6.79
CA GLU A 210 19.75 8.77 -5.67
C GLU A 210 18.83 8.34 -4.52
N GLN A 211 17.82 9.13 -4.19
CA GLN A 211 16.83 8.79 -3.16
C GLN A 211 15.95 7.60 -3.56
N ILE A 212 15.46 7.57 -4.80
CA ILE A 212 14.69 6.44 -5.32
C ILE A 212 15.51 5.13 -5.19
N TYR A 213 16.77 5.16 -5.59
CA TYR A 213 17.65 3.99 -5.47
C TYR A 213 17.86 3.59 -4.00
N ALA A 214 18.17 4.55 -3.12
CA ALA A 214 18.43 4.29 -1.70
C ALA A 214 17.19 3.71 -0.98
N HIS A 215 16.00 4.26 -1.24
CA HIS A 215 14.75 3.75 -0.68
C HIS A 215 14.43 2.35 -1.20
N PHE A 216 14.61 2.12 -2.49
CA PHE A 216 14.38 0.81 -3.08
C PHE A 216 15.30 -0.27 -2.47
N GLU A 217 16.60 -0.01 -2.34
CA GLU A 217 17.54 -0.95 -1.70
C GLU A 217 17.16 -1.19 -0.23
N HIS A 218 16.77 -0.14 0.51
CA HIS A 218 16.30 -0.27 1.88
C HIS A 218 15.04 -1.15 2.01
N GLU A 219 14.07 -0.98 1.10
CA GLU A 219 12.87 -1.83 1.06
C GLU A 219 13.24 -3.30 0.82
N LEU A 220 14.18 -3.57 -0.11
CA LEU A 220 14.65 -4.92 -0.40
C LEU A 220 15.38 -5.57 0.78
N GLU A 221 16.16 -4.79 1.53
CA GLU A 221 16.84 -5.26 2.74
C GLU A 221 15.84 -5.57 3.87
N ARG A 222 14.86 -4.68 4.06
CA ARG A 222 13.86 -4.81 5.14
C ARG A 222 12.92 -6.00 4.92
N ASP A 223 12.36 -6.12 3.73
CA ASP A 223 11.27 -7.05 3.44
C ASP A 223 11.76 -8.36 2.80
N GLY A 224 13.03 -8.43 2.42
CA GLY A 224 13.60 -9.51 1.64
C GLY A 224 13.29 -9.36 0.15
N ARG A 225 14.07 -10.04 -0.67
CA ARG A 225 13.83 -10.08 -2.12
C ARG A 225 12.74 -11.11 -2.40
N PHE A 226 11.51 -10.71 -2.49
CA PHE A 226 10.30 -11.50 -2.69
C PHE A 226 10.27 -12.40 -3.95
N GLY A 227 11.36 -13.12 -4.28
CA GLY A 227 11.45 -13.96 -5.48
C GLY A 227 11.23 -13.21 -6.79
N VAL A 228 11.25 -11.90 -6.74
CA VAL A 228 11.03 -11.01 -7.86
C VAL A 228 12.35 -10.72 -8.53
N ASP A 229 12.34 -10.77 -9.83
CA ASP A 229 13.45 -10.31 -10.66
C ASP A 229 13.57 -8.79 -10.51
N TYR A 230 14.57 -8.36 -9.73
CA TYR A 230 14.89 -6.95 -9.49
C TYR A 230 16.01 -6.47 -10.45
N GLU A 231 15.96 -6.90 -11.69
CA GLU A 231 16.96 -6.46 -12.69
C GLU A 231 16.99 -4.94 -12.87
N HIS A 232 15.93 -4.24 -12.44
CA HIS A 232 15.79 -2.80 -12.69
C HIS A 232 15.23 -2.06 -11.48
N THR A 233 15.82 -0.93 -11.14
CA THR A 233 15.25 0.03 -10.20
C THR A 233 13.88 0.52 -10.70
N PRO A 234 12.83 0.57 -9.85
CA PRO A 234 11.53 1.10 -10.22
C PRO A 234 11.62 2.54 -10.71
N LYS A 235 10.81 2.87 -11.71
CA LYS A 235 10.79 4.21 -12.34
C LYS A 235 9.42 4.84 -12.12
N PRO A 236 9.25 5.68 -11.09
CA PRO A 236 8.03 6.46 -10.93
C PRO A 236 7.91 7.51 -12.05
N ASP A 237 6.70 7.72 -12.55
CA ASP A 237 6.38 8.83 -13.46
C ASP A 237 6.20 10.15 -12.68
N TYR A 238 5.78 10.04 -11.42
CA TYR A 238 5.63 11.15 -10.48
C TYR A 238 6.28 10.79 -9.14
N VAL A 239 6.88 11.78 -8.49
CA VAL A 239 7.32 11.69 -7.09
C VAL A 239 6.65 12.83 -6.33
N ILE A 240 5.81 12.48 -5.37
CA ILE A 240 4.96 13.43 -4.65
C ILE A 240 5.18 13.35 -3.14
N ALA A 241 5.08 14.47 -2.45
CA ALA A 241 5.15 14.53 -0.99
C ALA A 241 3.78 14.38 -0.31
N ASN A 242 2.71 14.68 -1.05
CA ASN A 242 1.33 14.56 -0.61
C ASN A 242 0.42 14.37 -1.85
N LEU A 243 -0.83 13.95 -1.61
CA LEU A 243 -1.77 13.65 -2.68
C LEU A 243 -2.28 14.90 -3.43
N LEU A 244 -2.21 16.09 -2.83
CA LEU A 244 -2.62 17.33 -3.52
C LEU A 244 -1.65 17.68 -4.65
N GLU A 245 -0.36 17.37 -4.50
CA GLU A 245 0.62 17.54 -5.58
C GLU A 245 0.28 16.69 -6.82
N LEU A 246 -0.32 15.51 -6.63
CA LEU A 246 -0.82 14.71 -7.76
C LEU A 246 -1.96 15.42 -8.48
N CYS A 247 -2.89 16.01 -7.72
CA CYS A 247 -4.00 16.79 -8.30
C CYS A 247 -3.51 17.99 -9.10
N ASP A 248 -2.35 18.56 -8.75
CA ASP A 248 -1.79 19.74 -9.44
C ASP A 248 -1.15 19.39 -10.79
N VAL A 249 -0.75 18.12 -10.98
CA VAL A 249 -0.04 17.67 -12.20
C VAL A 249 -0.88 16.81 -13.14
N LEU A 250 -2.04 16.34 -12.69
CA LEU A 250 -2.96 15.61 -13.56
C LEU A 250 -3.91 16.56 -14.27
N GLU A 251 -4.17 16.26 -15.54
CA GLU A 251 -5.17 16.98 -16.33
C GLU A 251 -6.57 16.37 -16.08
N PRO A 252 -7.63 17.19 -16.02
CA PRO A 252 -9.00 16.71 -15.91
C PRO A 252 -9.38 15.75 -17.05
N VAL A 253 -10.19 14.76 -16.74
CA VAL A 253 -10.73 13.83 -17.74
C VAL A 253 -11.73 14.58 -18.61
N VAL A 254 -11.38 14.79 -19.86
CA VAL A 254 -12.31 15.36 -20.85
C VAL A 254 -13.36 14.32 -21.19
N ALA A 255 -14.64 14.69 -21.05
CA ALA A 255 -15.79 13.82 -21.31
C ALA A 255 -15.98 13.52 -22.79
#